data_1ad19598cb6b4885b67c7cd5de486c65
#
_entry.id   1ad19598cb6b4885b67c7cd5de486c65
#
_cell.length_a   1.000
_cell.length_b   1.000
_cell.length_c   1.000
_cell.angle_alpha   90.00
_cell.angle_beta   90.00
_cell.angle_gamma   90.00
#
_symmetry.space_group_name_H-M   'P 1'
#
loop_
_entity.id
_entity.type
_entity.pdbx_description
1 polymer ?
#
loop_
_entity_poly.entity_id
_entity_poly.type
_entity_poly.pdbx_seq_one_letter_code
_entity_poly.pdbx_strand_id
1 'polypeptide(L)'
;MIPRKILYESDKGKLYDHFLVDIIGHDRYLRFGYNATNDNVTKYLDSAFEDFGKTNMWFIVEDDNQVVGSVHVSIGVNGKAEMGFTVSTDYRGRGFGQDLFQRAATWAMMRGAKTLFTQCLSENQVMQHIAKKNGMTVVTMGYGEKEASVQATKGTIRAFYDDRMFDQLAFVDMSITKQFDLFTTLMRL
;
A
#
# COMPACT_ATOMS: atom_id res chain seq x y z
N MET A 1 11.89 6.54 6.06
CA MET A 1 11.19 5.28 5.70
C MET A 1 10.64 5.41 4.29
N ILE A 2 11.05 4.52 3.40
CA ILE A 2 10.68 4.54 1.96
C ILE A 2 9.85 3.30 1.67
N PRO A 3 8.69 3.41 0.99
CA PRO A 3 7.90 2.24 0.62
C PRO A 3 8.69 1.26 -0.25
N ARG A 4 8.72 -0.01 0.14
CA ARG A 4 9.38 -1.10 -0.58
C ARG A 4 8.42 -2.22 -0.95
N LYS A 5 8.77 -3.00 -1.95
CA LYS A 5 8.05 -4.25 -2.27
C LYS A 5 8.23 -5.27 -1.15
N ILE A 6 7.23 -6.11 -0.94
CA ILE A 6 7.41 -7.35 -0.18
C ILE A 6 8.36 -8.26 -0.97
N LEU A 7 9.39 -8.75 -0.32
CA LEU A 7 10.45 -9.57 -0.95
C LEU A 7 10.61 -10.95 -0.30
N TYR A 8 10.24 -11.06 0.99
CA TYR A 8 10.52 -12.24 1.80
C TYR A 8 9.25 -12.78 2.45
N GLU A 9 9.25 -14.07 2.78
CA GLU A 9 8.15 -14.70 3.53
C GLU A 9 7.97 -14.04 4.92
N SER A 10 9.06 -13.57 5.55
CA SER A 10 9.00 -12.80 6.79
C SER A 10 8.21 -11.49 6.65
N ASP A 11 8.23 -10.86 5.49
CA ASP A 11 7.43 -9.65 5.23
C ASP A 11 5.94 -9.97 5.21
N LYS A 12 5.58 -11.16 4.72
CA LYS A 12 4.20 -11.65 4.73
C LYS A 12 3.68 -11.75 6.17
N GLY A 13 4.43 -12.38 7.07
CA GLY A 13 4.08 -12.45 8.49
C GLY A 13 3.84 -11.08 9.10
N LYS A 14 4.75 -10.13 8.90
CA LYS A 14 4.60 -8.75 9.39
C LYS A 14 3.38 -8.02 8.81
N LEU A 15 3.05 -8.29 7.55
CA LEU A 15 1.84 -7.71 6.94
C LEU A 15 0.58 -8.27 7.58
N TYR A 16 0.54 -9.58 7.91
CA TYR A 16 -0.57 -10.18 8.63
C TYR A 16 -0.72 -9.55 10.02
N ASP A 17 0.38 -9.40 10.76
CA ASP A 17 0.37 -8.73 12.07
C ASP A 17 -0.19 -7.31 11.96
N HIS A 18 0.27 -6.52 10.99
CA HIS A 18 -0.26 -5.18 10.73
C HIS A 18 -1.78 -5.18 10.53
N PHE A 19 -2.32 -6.09 9.70
CA PHE A 19 -3.76 -6.13 9.44
C PHE A 19 -4.59 -6.71 10.59
N LEU A 20 -4.04 -7.65 11.34
CA LEU A 20 -4.78 -8.34 12.41
C LEU A 20 -4.68 -7.63 13.75
N VAL A 21 -3.56 -6.90 14.00
CA VAL A 21 -3.26 -6.26 15.28
C VAL A 21 -3.46 -4.75 15.21
N ASP A 22 -2.92 -4.08 14.18
CA ASP A 22 -2.92 -2.61 14.12
C ASP A 22 -4.16 -2.05 13.41
N ILE A 23 -4.62 -2.72 12.32
CA ILE A 23 -5.79 -2.26 11.57
C ILE A 23 -7.05 -2.92 12.15
N ILE A 24 -7.56 -2.33 13.23
CA ILE A 24 -8.70 -2.83 13.99
C ILE A 24 -9.82 -1.79 14.08
N GLY A 25 -10.99 -2.19 14.56
CA GLY A 25 -12.12 -1.31 14.85
C GLY A 25 -12.51 -0.47 13.64
N HIS A 26 -12.58 0.84 13.83
CA HIS A 26 -12.98 1.80 12.79
C HIS A 26 -12.01 1.83 11.60
N ASP A 27 -10.71 1.63 11.81
CA ASP A 27 -9.72 1.60 10.73
C ASP A 27 -9.94 0.40 9.80
N ARG A 28 -10.28 -0.75 10.37
CA ARG A 28 -10.65 -1.94 9.61
C ARG A 28 -11.93 -1.72 8.81
N TYR A 29 -12.93 -1.10 9.44
CA TYR A 29 -14.17 -0.72 8.76
C TYR A 29 -13.90 0.23 7.59
N LEU A 30 -13.09 1.28 7.77
CA LEU A 30 -12.71 2.20 6.70
C LEU A 30 -11.95 1.52 5.55
N ARG A 31 -11.19 0.45 5.86
CA ARG A 31 -10.40 -0.28 4.87
C ARG A 31 -11.24 -1.24 4.03
N PHE A 32 -12.20 -1.92 4.65
CA PHE A 32 -12.97 -2.98 4.01
C PHE A 32 -14.40 -2.57 3.62
N GLY A 33 -14.90 -1.46 4.14
CA GLY A 33 -16.28 -1.01 3.92
C GLY A 33 -17.31 -1.72 4.80
N TYR A 34 -16.90 -2.68 5.60
CA TYR A 34 -17.75 -3.45 6.52
C TYR A 34 -16.95 -3.92 7.74
N ASN A 35 -17.67 -4.44 8.74
CA ASN A 35 -17.02 -5.01 9.95
C ASN A 35 -16.38 -6.36 9.64
N ALA A 36 -15.20 -6.34 9.01
CA ALA A 36 -14.45 -7.52 8.64
C ALA A 36 -13.92 -8.25 9.89
N THR A 37 -14.18 -9.56 9.97
CA THR A 37 -13.60 -10.45 10.99
C THR A 37 -12.14 -10.78 10.66
N ASN A 38 -11.39 -11.33 11.62
CA ASN A 38 -10.03 -11.79 11.36
C ASN A 38 -9.99 -12.83 10.22
N ASP A 39 -10.98 -13.72 10.14
CA ASP A 39 -11.08 -14.71 9.05
C ASP A 39 -11.27 -14.02 7.69
N ASN A 40 -12.11 -12.98 7.62
CA ASN A 40 -12.28 -12.21 6.38
C ASN A 40 -10.97 -11.54 5.96
N VAL A 41 -10.26 -10.95 6.92
CA VAL A 41 -8.97 -10.30 6.68
C VAL A 41 -7.93 -11.32 6.21
N THR A 42 -7.82 -12.47 6.87
CA THR A 42 -6.89 -13.53 6.48
C THR A 42 -7.18 -14.04 5.07
N LYS A 43 -8.44 -14.35 4.74
CA LYS A 43 -8.83 -14.76 3.38
C LYS A 43 -8.51 -13.71 2.33
N TYR A 44 -8.71 -12.42 2.64
CA TYR A 44 -8.33 -11.33 1.76
C TYR A 44 -6.82 -11.31 1.52
N LEU A 45 -6.02 -11.41 2.60
CA LEU A 45 -4.56 -11.42 2.50
C LEU A 45 -4.08 -12.63 1.69
N ASP A 46 -4.61 -13.83 1.95
CA ASP A 46 -4.26 -15.04 1.20
C ASP A 46 -4.55 -14.87 -0.30
N SER A 47 -5.74 -14.39 -0.65
CA SER A 47 -6.12 -14.15 -2.05
C SER A 47 -5.27 -13.07 -2.73
N ALA A 48 -4.87 -12.06 -1.98
CA ALA A 48 -4.02 -10.98 -2.49
C ALA A 48 -2.56 -11.41 -2.75
N PHE A 49 -2.16 -12.60 -2.26
CA PHE A 49 -0.89 -13.23 -2.63
C PHE A 49 -1.00 -14.20 -3.83
N GLU A 50 -2.21 -14.50 -4.29
CA GLU A 50 -2.40 -15.19 -5.56
C GLU A 50 -1.89 -14.30 -6.70
N ASP A 51 -1.21 -14.89 -7.70
CA ASP A 51 -0.57 -14.14 -8.80
C ASP A 51 0.34 -12.99 -8.37
N PHE A 52 0.93 -13.10 -7.17
CA PHE A 52 1.86 -12.11 -6.63
C PHE A 52 3.02 -11.84 -7.60
N GLY A 53 3.35 -10.56 -7.77
CA GLY A 53 4.39 -10.11 -8.71
C GLY A 53 3.92 -10.01 -10.17
N LYS A 54 2.80 -10.63 -10.55
CA LYS A 54 2.19 -10.55 -11.89
C LYS A 54 1.13 -9.46 -11.93
N THR A 55 -0.04 -9.75 -11.35
CA THR A 55 -1.19 -8.86 -11.30
C THR A 55 -1.40 -8.25 -9.93
N ASN A 56 -0.89 -8.87 -8.87
CA ASN A 56 -0.96 -8.41 -7.49
C ASN A 56 0.42 -8.02 -6.95
N MET A 57 0.49 -6.92 -6.21
CA MET A 57 1.70 -6.44 -5.54
C MET A 57 1.37 -5.75 -4.23
N TRP A 58 2.22 -5.98 -3.25
CA TRP A 58 2.24 -5.26 -1.99
C TRP A 58 3.47 -4.36 -1.87
N PHE A 59 3.24 -3.13 -1.43
CA PHE A 59 4.29 -2.24 -0.96
C PHE A 59 4.05 -1.94 0.51
N ILE A 60 5.10 -1.92 1.30
CA ILE A 60 5.05 -1.70 2.74
C ILE A 60 6.01 -0.58 3.15
N VAL A 61 5.66 0.11 4.22
CA VAL A 61 6.54 0.98 5.00
C VAL A 61 6.79 0.29 6.32
N GLU A 62 8.05 0.18 6.72
CA GLU A 62 8.45 -0.42 7.99
C GLU A 62 9.10 0.60 8.91
N ASP A 63 8.83 0.47 10.20
CA ASP A 63 9.55 1.13 11.28
C ASP A 63 9.80 0.10 12.38
N ASP A 64 11.00 0.07 12.94
CA ASP A 64 11.40 -0.87 13.99
C ASP A 64 11.00 -2.33 13.69
N ASN A 65 11.28 -2.76 12.45
CA ASN A 65 10.98 -4.10 11.94
C ASN A 65 9.47 -4.48 11.90
N GLN A 66 8.58 -3.51 12.03
CA GLN A 66 7.11 -3.68 11.94
C GLN A 66 6.57 -2.95 10.72
N VAL A 67 5.55 -3.50 10.08
CA VAL A 67 4.83 -2.81 9.01
C VAL A 67 3.92 -1.77 9.62
N VAL A 68 4.14 -0.51 9.27
CA VAL A 68 3.36 0.65 9.75
C VAL A 68 2.45 1.25 8.69
N GLY A 69 2.61 0.81 7.45
CA GLY A 69 1.74 1.18 6.35
C GLY A 69 1.89 0.24 5.18
N SER A 70 0.82 0.06 4.42
CA SER A 70 0.82 -0.81 3.25
C SER A 70 -0.10 -0.31 2.15
N VAL A 71 0.18 -0.74 0.91
CA VAL A 71 -0.74 -0.67 -0.21
C VAL A 71 -0.74 -2.00 -0.96
N HIS A 72 -1.92 -2.54 -1.19
CA HIS A 72 -2.16 -3.60 -2.16
C HIS A 72 -2.56 -2.97 -3.49
N VAL A 73 -1.95 -3.40 -4.56
CA VAL A 73 -2.36 -3.05 -5.92
C VAL A 73 -2.66 -4.31 -6.72
N SER A 74 -3.84 -4.34 -7.34
CA SER A 74 -4.31 -5.45 -8.17
C SER A 74 -4.71 -4.95 -9.56
N ILE A 75 -4.18 -5.58 -10.61
CA ILE A 75 -4.48 -5.21 -12.00
C ILE A 75 -5.44 -6.23 -12.60
N GLY A 76 -6.66 -5.79 -12.87
CA GLY A 76 -7.68 -6.61 -13.50
C GLY A 76 -7.47 -6.76 -15.02
N VAL A 77 -8.13 -7.76 -15.61
CA VAL A 77 -8.06 -8.08 -17.04
C VAL A 77 -8.45 -6.92 -17.98
N ASN A 78 -9.24 -5.97 -17.48
CA ASN A 78 -9.65 -4.76 -18.23
C ASN A 78 -8.60 -3.63 -18.17
N GLY A 79 -7.45 -3.85 -17.54
CA GLY A 79 -6.41 -2.83 -17.34
C GLY A 79 -6.75 -1.79 -16.27
N LYS A 80 -7.73 -2.04 -15.41
CA LYS A 80 -7.97 -1.22 -14.21
C LYS A 80 -7.11 -1.74 -13.07
N ALA A 81 -6.39 -0.85 -12.41
CA ALA A 81 -5.61 -1.16 -11.22
C ALA A 81 -6.31 -0.62 -9.98
N GLU A 82 -6.73 -1.52 -9.10
CA GLU A 82 -7.30 -1.19 -7.80
C GLU A 82 -6.18 -1.04 -6.77
N MET A 83 -6.32 -0.04 -5.90
CA MET A 83 -5.36 0.24 -4.84
C MET A 83 -6.07 0.33 -3.49
N GLY A 84 -5.63 -0.46 -2.51
CA GLY A 84 -6.15 -0.43 -1.15
C GLY A 84 -5.06 -0.14 -0.13
N PHE A 85 -5.27 0.88 0.70
CA PHE A 85 -4.25 1.45 1.59
C PHE A 85 -4.53 1.18 3.07
N THR A 86 -3.46 1.07 3.84
CA THR A 86 -3.50 1.14 5.31
C THR A 86 -2.32 1.94 5.83
N VAL A 87 -2.51 2.66 6.93
CA VAL A 87 -1.44 3.30 7.71
C VAL A 87 -1.88 3.26 9.17
N SER A 88 -1.03 2.68 10.03
CA SER A 88 -1.25 2.62 11.48
C SER A 88 -1.45 4.03 12.04
N THR A 89 -2.35 4.16 13.02
CA THR A 89 -2.82 5.45 13.54
C THR A 89 -1.68 6.38 13.95
N ASP A 90 -0.69 5.87 14.68
CA ASP A 90 0.46 6.64 15.19
C ASP A 90 1.42 7.13 14.09
N TYR A 91 1.25 6.62 12.87
CA TYR A 91 2.09 6.94 11.72
C TYR A 91 1.40 7.81 10.68
N ARG A 92 0.16 8.23 10.94
CA ARG A 92 -0.61 9.12 10.04
C ARG A 92 -0.04 10.54 10.03
N GLY A 93 -0.37 11.29 8.97
CA GLY A 93 0.08 12.67 8.83
C GLY A 93 1.55 12.83 8.42
N ARG A 94 2.32 11.74 8.30
CA ARG A 94 3.76 11.75 7.94
C ARG A 94 4.02 11.60 6.44
N GLY A 95 2.99 11.56 5.60
CA GLY A 95 3.13 11.44 4.15
C GLY A 95 3.12 10.01 3.59
N PHE A 96 3.19 8.97 4.41
CA PHE A 96 3.30 7.57 3.95
C PHE A 96 2.19 7.14 2.99
N GLY A 97 0.94 7.60 3.20
CA GLY A 97 -0.15 7.30 2.26
C GLY A 97 0.11 7.85 0.86
N GLN A 98 0.74 9.01 0.76
CA GLN A 98 1.12 9.61 -0.52
C GLN A 98 2.25 8.84 -1.19
N ASP A 99 3.28 8.46 -0.43
CA ASP A 99 4.43 7.72 -0.94
C ASP A 99 4.01 6.32 -1.42
N LEU A 100 3.16 5.65 -0.64
CA LEU A 100 2.55 4.37 -1.02
C LEU A 100 1.73 4.49 -2.29
N PHE A 101 0.94 5.57 -2.44
CA PHE A 101 0.17 5.83 -3.66
C PHE A 101 1.10 5.94 -4.88
N GLN A 102 2.12 6.78 -4.81
CA GLN A 102 3.05 6.99 -5.91
C GLN A 102 3.74 5.69 -6.31
N ARG A 103 4.13 4.90 -5.32
CA ARG A 103 4.80 3.62 -5.53
C ARG A 103 3.90 2.61 -6.24
N ALA A 104 2.66 2.45 -5.78
CA ALA A 104 1.67 1.56 -6.38
C ALA A 104 1.26 2.00 -7.78
N ALA A 105 1.04 3.31 -7.97
CA ALA A 105 0.68 3.89 -9.26
C ALA A 105 1.78 3.66 -10.31
N THR A 106 3.05 3.93 -9.94
CA THR A 106 4.20 3.70 -10.81
C THR A 106 4.28 2.23 -11.24
N TRP A 107 4.16 1.30 -10.29
CA TRP A 107 4.19 -0.13 -10.57
C TRP A 107 3.05 -0.58 -11.50
N ALA A 108 1.83 -0.09 -11.26
CA ALA A 108 0.68 -0.43 -12.08
C ALA A 108 0.82 0.11 -13.52
N MET A 109 1.23 1.38 -13.66
CA MET A 109 1.44 2.00 -14.98
C MET A 109 2.49 1.28 -15.80
N MET A 110 3.59 0.87 -15.17
CA MET A 110 4.65 0.10 -15.85
C MET A 110 4.16 -1.25 -16.36
N ARG A 111 3.10 -1.81 -15.77
CA ARG A 111 2.45 -3.05 -16.19
C ARG A 111 1.28 -2.82 -17.13
N GLY A 112 1.13 -1.60 -17.64
CA GLY A 112 0.14 -1.27 -18.65
C GLY A 112 -1.25 -1.01 -18.09
N ALA A 113 -1.39 -0.72 -16.79
CA ALA A 113 -2.66 -0.26 -16.24
C ALA A 113 -3.09 1.02 -16.96
N LYS A 114 -4.36 1.06 -17.38
CA LYS A 114 -4.96 2.19 -18.11
C LYS A 114 -5.70 3.14 -17.18
N THR A 115 -6.19 2.60 -16.06
CA THR A 115 -6.94 3.35 -15.05
C THR A 115 -6.48 2.91 -13.67
N LEU A 116 -6.20 3.87 -12.81
CA LEU A 116 -5.97 3.65 -11.39
C LEU A 116 -7.25 4.00 -10.65
N PHE A 117 -7.68 3.18 -9.70
CA PHE A 117 -8.84 3.49 -8.87
C PHE A 117 -8.68 2.97 -7.45
N THR A 118 -9.44 3.56 -6.56
CA THR A 118 -9.61 3.11 -5.18
C THR A 118 -11.05 3.36 -4.75
N GLN A 119 -11.59 2.44 -3.99
CA GLN A 119 -12.88 2.60 -3.33
C GLN A 119 -12.68 3.02 -1.89
N CYS A 120 -13.51 3.90 -1.39
CA CYS A 120 -13.50 4.30 0.00
C CYS A 120 -14.90 4.72 0.46
N LEU A 121 -15.13 4.63 1.76
CA LEU A 121 -16.35 5.16 2.37
C LEU A 121 -16.38 6.69 2.26
N SER A 122 -17.57 7.25 2.19
CA SER A 122 -17.78 8.72 2.10
C SER A 122 -17.21 9.47 3.31
N GLU A 123 -17.11 8.82 4.45
CA GLU A 123 -16.50 9.36 5.67
C GLU A 123 -14.96 9.29 5.68
N ASN A 124 -14.35 8.47 4.84
CA ASN A 124 -12.88 8.37 4.73
C ASN A 124 -12.28 9.59 4.02
N GLN A 125 -12.27 10.71 4.71
CA GLN A 125 -11.77 11.99 4.17
C GLN A 125 -10.28 11.95 3.86
N VAL A 126 -9.50 11.18 4.62
CA VAL A 126 -8.06 11.03 4.40
C VAL A 126 -7.79 10.39 3.03
N MET A 127 -8.50 9.29 2.71
CA MET A 127 -8.35 8.64 1.41
C MET A 127 -8.79 9.53 0.26
N GLN A 128 -9.90 10.26 0.42
CA GLN A 128 -10.36 11.24 -0.57
C GLN A 128 -9.35 12.37 -0.78
N HIS A 129 -8.68 12.83 0.29
CA HIS A 129 -7.63 13.85 0.19
C HIS A 129 -6.43 13.32 -0.61
N ILE A 130 -5.95 12.11 -0.30
CA ILE A 130 -4.85 11.45 -1.05
C ILE A 130 -5.24 11.31 -2.53
N ALA A 131 -6.45 10.82 -2.82
CA ALA A 131 -6.95 10.67 -4.17
C ALA A 131 -6.94 11.99 -4.94
N LYS A 132 -7.54 13.04 -4.39
CA LYS A 132 -7.59 14.38 -5.01
C LYS A 132 -6.20 14.97 -5.24
N LYS A 133 -5.28 14.83 -4.27
CA LYS A 133 -3.90 15.30 -4.39
C LYS A 133 -3.16 14.63 -5.55
N ASN A 134 -3.56 13.42 -5.92
CA ASN A 134 -3.01 12.67 -7.06
C ASN A 134 -3.84 12.82 -8.34
N GLY A 135 -4.70 13.82 -8.43
CA GLY A 135 -5.48 14.14 -9.64
C GLY A 135 -6.62 13.18 -9.94
N MET A 136 -7.03 12.35 -8.95
CA MET A 136 -8.16 11.44 -9.12
C MET A 136 -9.48 12.20 -9.05
N THR A 137 -10.42 11.83 -9.93
CA THR A 137 -11.81 12.26 -9.85
C THR A 137 -12.53 11.38 -8.84
N VAL A 138 -13.18 12.01 -7.86
CA VAL A 138 -13.96 11.31 -6.82
C VAL A 138 -15.44 11.37 -7.18
N VAL A 139 -16.07 10.22 -7.32
CA VAL A 139 -17.49 10.07 -7.66
C VAL A 139 -18.20 9.30 -6.57
N THR A 140 -19.42 9.72 -6.21
CA THR A 140 -20.26 8.97 -5.27
C THR A 140 -20.95 7.84 -6.02
N MET A 141 -20.77 6.61 -5.52
CA MET A 141 -21.35 5.40 -6.13
C MET A 141 -22.71 5.01 -5.56
N GLY A 142 -23.13 5.61 -4.48
CA GLY A 142 -24.32 5.30 -3.69
C GLY A 142 -23.99 4.56 -2.39
N TYR A 143 -24.99 4.40 -1.52
CA TYR A 143 -24.88 3.67 -0.24
C TYR A 143 -23.71 4.09 0.66
N GLY A 144 -23.25 5.34 0.55
CA GLY A 144 -22.14 5.85 1.37
C GLY A 144 -20.75 5.51 0.83
N GLU A 145 -20.65 4.96 -0.38
CA GLU A 145 -19.37 4.64 -1.04
C GLU A 145 -18.97 5.69 -2.07
N LYS A 146 -17.68 5.87 -2.24
CA LYS A 146 -17.06 6.70 -3.28
C LYS A 146 -16.00 5.91 -4.02
N GLU A 147 -15.95 6.09 -5.33
CA GLU A 147 -14.84 5.68 -6.17
C GLU A 147 -14.00 6.91 -6.54
N ALA A 148 -12.70 6.81 -6.35
CA ALA A 148 -11.74 7.75 -6.88
C ALA A 148 -10.98 7.08 -8.02
N SER A 149 -10.94 7.72 -9.20
CA SER A 149 -10.24 7.16 -10.35
C SER A 149 -9.53 8.22 -11.18
N VAL A 150 -8.47 7.80 -11.87
CA VAL A 150 -7.72 8.60 -12.83
C VAL A 150 -7.25 7.73 -13.99
N GLN A 151 -7.27 8.29 -15.21
CA GLN A 151 -6.67 7.61 -16.36
C GLN A 151 -5.14 7.59 -16.19
N ALA A 152 -4.57 6.40 -16.19
CA ALA A 152 -3.14 6.25 -16.14
C ALA A 152 -2.52 6.70 -17.48
N THR A 153 -1.58 7.60 -17.43
CA THR A 153 -0.71 7.84 -18.58
C THR A 153 0.13 6.58 -18.79
N LYS A 154 0.40 6.21 -20.06
CA LYS A 154 1.26 5.06 -20.36
C LYS A 154 2.56 5.20 -19.55
N GLY A 155 2.98 4.11 -18.93
CA GLY A 155 4.24 4.06 -18.21
C GLY A 155 5.37 4.59 -19.08
N THR A 156 5.91 5.74 -18.70
CA THR A 156 7.00 6.39 -19.43
C THR A 156 8.33 5.78 -19.00
N ILE A 157 9.35 5.98 -19.80
CA ILE A 157 10.74 5.64 -19.43
C ILE A 157 11.08 6.23 -18.05
N ARG A 158 10.57 7.43 -17.75
CA ARG A 158 10.74 8.08 -16.45
C ARG A 158 10.12 7.25 -15.31
N ALA A 159 8.89 6.74 -15.46
CA ALA A 159 8.27 5.89 -14.45
C ALA A 159 9.07 4.60 -14.20
N PHE A 160 9.70 4.05 -15.25
CA PHE A 160 10.61 2.91 -15.11
C PHE A 160 11.85 3.24 -14.28
N TYR A 161 12.48 4.38 -14.52
CA TYR A 161 13.63 4.82 -13.72
C TYR A 161 13.22 5.13 -12.29
N ASP A 162 12.07 5.79 -12.10
CA ASP A 162 11.54 6.11 -10.76
C ASP A 162 11.30 4.82 -9.96
N ASP A 163 10.71 3.77 -10.56
CA ASP A 163 10.48 2.48 -9.89
C ASP A 163 11.79 1.79 -9.48
N ARG A 164 12.77 1.74 -10.39
CA ARG A 164 14.10 1.18 -10.12
C ARG A 164 14.86 1.96 -9.05
N MET A 165 14.79 3.27 -9.11
CA MET A 165 15.42 4.14 -8.12
C MET A 165 14.79 3.97 -6.74
N PHE A 166 13.46 3.86 -6.66
CA PHE A 166 12.76 3.57 -5.41
C PHE A 166 13.16 2.22 -4.83
N ASP A 167 13.27 1.16 -5.64
CA ASP A 167 13.72 -0.15 -5.16
C ASP A 167 15.15 -0.09 -4.61
N GLN A 168 16.06 0.63 -5.27
CA GLN A 168 17.44 0.80 -4.81
C GLN A 168 17.51 1.60 -3.50
N LEU A 169 16.79 2.72 -3.42
CA LEU A 169 16.75 3.54 -2.21
C LEU A 169 16.12 2.78 -1.04
N ALA A 170 15.05 2.06 -1.26
CA ALA A 170 14.41 1.25 -0.23
C ALA A 170 15.32 0.10 0.26
N PHE A 171 16.12 -0.51 -0.64
CA PHE A 171 17.10 -1.51 -0.25
C PHE A 171 18.22 -0.93 0.60
N VAL A 172 18.71 0.25 0.25
CA VAL A 172 19.74 0.96 1.04
C VAL A 172 19.19 1.35 2.40
N ASP A 173 17.99 1.93 2.47
CA ASP A 173 17.31 2.31 3.71
C ASP A 173 17.16 1.10 4.65
N MET A 174 16.65 -0.02 4.13
CA MET A 174 16.53 -1.27 4.88
C MET A 174 17.88 -1.81 5.36
N SER A 175 18.93 -1.72 4.54
CA SER A 175 20.26 -2.22 4.89
C SER A 175 20.90 -1.40 6.00
N ILE A 176 20.74 -0.08 5.96
CA ILE A 176 21.23 0.82 7.00
C ILE A 176 20.50 0.57 8.31
N THR A 177 19.17 0.45 8.28
CA THR A 177 18.35 0.17 9.47
C THR A 177 18.78 -1.13 10.13
N LYS A 178 18.90 -2.22 9.37
CA LYS A 178 19.36 -3.52 9.91
C LYS A 178 20.77 -3.47 10.53
N GLN A 179 21.68 -2.72 9.91
CA GLN A 179 23.03 -2.55 10.47
C GLN A 179 23.00 -1.76 11.77
N PHE A 180 22.15 -0.73 11.85
CA PHE A 180 22.00 0.08 13.06
C PHE A 180 21.38 -0.73 14.20
N ASP A 181 20.36 -1.55 13.91
CA ASP A 181 19.72 -2.45 14.87
C ASP A 181 20.70 -3.48 15.41
N LEU A 182 21.52 -4.08 14.54
CA LEU A 182 22.57 -5.02 14.94
C LEU A 182 23.60 -4.34 15.85
N PHE A 183 24.05 -3.14 15.47
CA PHE A 183 25.00 -2.37 16.27
C PHE A 183 24.43 -2.02 17.65
N THR A 184 23.19 -1.52 17.71
CA THR A 184 22.55 -1.18 18.98
C THR A 184 22.30 -2.39 19.87
N THR A 185 22.01 -3.54 19.26
CA THR A 185 21.86 -4.80 20.00
C THR A 185 23.20 -5.25 20.60
N LEU A 186 24.29 -5.16 19.84
CA LEU A 186 25.64 -5.50 20.33
C LEU A 186 26.13 -4.55 21.42
N MET A 187 25.74 -3.28 21.39
CA MET A 187 26.13 -2.30 22.40
C MET A 187 25.33 -2.40 23.72
N ARG A 188 24.26 -3.20 23.74
CA ARG A 188 23.45 -3.49 24.96
C ARG A 188 23.87 -4.78 25.68
N LEU A 189 24.80 -5.53 25.11
CA LEU A 189 25.43 -6.72 25.72
C LEU A 189 26.71 -6.35 26.48
#